data_4abe2f2bd21c6badbc2b8e1fedb5d601
#
_entry.id   4abe2f2bd21c6badbc2b8e1fedb5d601
#
_cell.length_a   1.000
_cell.length_b   1.000
_cell.length_c   1.000
_cell.angle_alpha   90.00
_cell.angle_beta   90.00
_cell.angle_gamma   90.00
#
_symmetry.space_group_name_H-M   'P 1'
#
loop_
_entity.id
_entity.type
_entity.pdbx_description
1 polymer ?
#
loop_
_entity_poly.entity_id
_entity_poly.type
_entity_poly.pdbx_seq_one_letter_code
_entity_poly.pdbx_strand_id
1 'polypeptide(L)'
;MKGTFPIDKFQEIQTPFYYYDTDVLRQTLKTINEEAGKHEGFEVHYAVKANANPKVLNIICQAGLGADCVSGGEIQAAIKAGFPASKIVYAGVGKSDWEINLGLEKGIFCFNVESIPELEIINELAEKQNKIAQVCFRINPDVGAHTHANITTGLAENKFGIAMRDMESVIEEAAKMKNIQFLGLHFHIGSQILDMGDFEALCNRINELQNQLEAHHIVVKNINVGGGLGIDYNHPNRQPIPDFKDYFDTYAKKLKLRNGQKLHFELGRAVVGQMGSLITKTLYIKQGTAKQFAIVDAGMTDLIRPALYQAYHKIENISSDEPVETYDVVGPICESSDVFGKAVDINKAHRGDLIALRSAGAYGEIMASQYNCRQLPKGYITEDF
;
A
#
# COMPACT_ATOMS: atom_id res chain seq x y z
N MET A 1 9.73 24.35 3.36
CA MET A 1 8.97 24.75 2.15
C MET A 1 7.58 24.17 2.31
N LYS A 2 6.52 24.96 2.24
CA LYS A 2 5.14 24.49 2.28
C LYS A 2 4.78 23.78 0.97
N GLY A 3 3.79 22.87 0.99
CA GLY A 3 3.22 22.32 -0.22
C GLY A 3 2.51 23.40 -1.05
N THR A 4 2.43 23.18 -2.35
CA THR A 4 1.67 24.05 -3.25
C THR A 4 0.24 23.53 -3.35
N PHE A 5 -0.75 24.36 -3.02
CA PHE A 5 -2.15 23.99 -3.01
C PHE A 5 -3.01 25.09 -3.67
N PRO A 6 -4.09 24.74 -4.36
CA PRO A 6 -5.06 25.70 -4.89
C PRO A 6 -6.01 26.21 -3.78
N ILE A 7 -5.46 27.00 -2.82
CA ILE A 7 -6.12 27.39 -1.57
C ILE A 7 -7.47 28.08 -1.80
N ASP A 8 -7.54 28.98 -2.79
CA ASP A 8 -8.78 29.68 -3.13
C ASP A 8 -9.91 28.71 -3.50
N LYS A 9 -9.57 27.63 -4.23
CA LYS A 9 -10.51 26.59 -4.59
C LYS A 9 -10.89 25.71 -3.38
N PHE A 10 -9.94 25.44 -2.49
CA PHE A 10 -10.19 24.65 -1.29
C PHE A 10 -11.17 25.33 -0.33
N GLN A 11 -11.21 26.66 -0.31
CA GLN A 11 -12.16 27.41 0.52
C GLN A 11 -13.61 27.22 0.09
N GLU A 12 -13.85 26.85 -1.17
CA GLU A 12 -15.19 26.60 -1.72
C GLU A 12 -15.71 25.19 -1.40
N ILE A 13 -14.86 24.30 -0.88
CA ILE A 13 -15.18 22.90 -0.61
C ILE A 13 -15.42 22.70 0.89
N GLN A 14 -16.41 21.87 1.21
CA GLN A 14 -16.65 21.46 2.58
C GLN A 14 -15.53 20.56 3.07
N THR A 15 -14.82 20.97 4.11
CA THR A 15 -13.82 20.19 4.83
C THR A 15 -14.49 19.20 5.80
N PRO A 16 -13.83 18.10 6.20
CA PRO A 16 -12.53 17.65 5.69
C PRO A 16 -12.67 16.90 4.35
N PHE A 17 -11.60 16.94 3.54
CA PHE A 17 -11.52 16.20 2.28
C PHE A 17 -10.07 15.78 1.98
N TYR A 18 -9.91 14.77 1.13
CA TYR A 18 -8.62 14.41 0.58
C TYR A 18 -8.35 15.14 -0.73
N TYR A 19 -7.18 15.73 -0.85
CA TYR A 19 -6.64 16.25 -2.11
C TYR A 19 -5.54 15.34 -2.63
N TYR A 20 -5.64 14.95 -3.87
CA TYR A 20 -4.68 14.12 -4.58
C TYR A 20 -4.04 14.91 -5.73
N ASP A 21 -2.75 15.19 -5.57
CA ASP A 21 -1.91 15.82 -6.59
C ASP A 21 -1.57 14.77 -7.67
N THR A 22 -2.27 14.86 -8.79
CA THR A 22 -2.11 13.89 -9.89
C THR A 22 -0.84 14.10 -10.69
N ASP A 23 -0.20 15.29 -10.63
CA ASP A 23 1.09 15.53 -11.26
C ASP A 23 2.18 14.72 -10.52
N VAL A 24 2.16 14.75 -9.19
CA VAL A 24 3.04 13.92 -8.36
C VAL A 24 2.80 12.43 -8.64
N LEU A 25 1.53 12.01 -8.76
CA LEU A 25 1.20 10.61 -9.09
C LEU A 25 1.74 10.21 -10.46
N ARG A 26 1.48 11.00 -11.50
CA ARG A 26 1.94 10.70 -12.87
C ARG A 26 3.47 10.65 -12.95
N GLN A 27 4.15 11.57 -12.27
CA GLN A 27 5.60 11.56 -12.22
C GLN A 27 6.15 10.35 -11.48
N THR A 28 5.50 9.94 -10.38
CA THR A 28 5.84 8.71 -9.63
C THR A 28 5.70 7.47 -10.53
N LEU A 29 4.58 7.34 -11.23
CA LEU A 29 4.32 6.22 -12.14
C LEU A 29 5.30 6.19 -13.32
N LYS A 30 5.63 7.36 -13.87
CA LYS A 30 6.66 7.49 -14.90
C LYS A 30 8.01 6.98 -14.41
N THR A 31 8.44 7.40 -13.21
CA THR A 31 9.70 6.96 -12.60
C THR A 31 9.70 5.44 -12.36
N ILE A 32 8.61 4.88 -11.86
CA ILE A 32 8.46 3.42 -11.68
C ILE A 32 8.66 2.69 -13.00
N ASN A 33 7.98 3.12 -14.06
CA ASN A 33 8.07 2.47 -15.37
C ASN A 33 9.46 2.61 -15.99
N GLU A 34 10.09 3.78 -15.86
CA GLU A 34 11.45 4.01 -16.35
C GLU A 34 12.48 3.16 -15.60
N GLU A 35 12.40 3.08 -14.28
CA GLU A 35 13.39 2.35 -13.48
C GLU A 35 13.16 0.83 -13.55
N ALA A 36 11.93 0.34 -13.42
CA ALA A 36 11.64 -1.08 -13.57
C ALA A 36 11.91 -1.57 -15.00
N GLY A 37 11.59 -0.74 -16.01
CA GLY A 37 11.79 -1.07 -17.43
C GLY A 37 13.26 -1.23 -17.87
N LYS A 38 14.24 -0.82 -17.04
CA LYS A 38 15.67 -1.09 -17.28
C LYS A 38 16.04 -2.55 -17.03
N HIS A 39 15.17 -3.32 -16.38
CA HIS A 39 15.42 -4.70 -15.97
C HIS A 39 14.42 -5.62 -16.65
N GLU A 40 14.90 -6.54 -17.45
CA GLU A 40 14.05 -7.53 -18.13
C GLU A 40 13.29 -8.40 -17.13
N GLY A 41 11.99 -8.59 -17.35
CA GLY A 41 11.14 -9.44 -16.52
C GLY A 41 10.63 -8.80 -15.23
N PHE A 42 10.90 -7.53 -14.96
CA PHE A 42 10.31 -6.81 -13.82
C PHE A 42 8.90 -6.37 -14.14
N GLU A 43 7.95 -6.73 -13.27
CA GLU A 43 6.53 -6.37 -13.39
C GLU A 43 6.03 -5.76 -12.07
N VAL A 44 5.40 -4.60 -12.14
CA VAL A 44 4.92 -3.87 -10.96
C VAL A 44 3.39 -3.94 -10.89
N HIS A 45 2.88 -4.35 -9.73
CA HIS A 45 1.47 -4.35 -9.37
C HIS A 45 1.24 -3.28 -8.31
N TYR A 46 0.17 -2.52 -8.48
CA TYR A 46 -0.25 -1.54 -7.48
C TYR A 46 -1.12 -2.20 -6.41
N ALA A 47 -0.76 -2.04 -5.15
CA ALA A 47 -1.53 -2.56 -4.02
C ALA A 47 -2.77 -1.69 -3.76
N VAL A 48 -3.94 -2.15 -4.22
CA VAL A 48 -5.22 -1.42 -4.20
C VAL A 48 -5.62 -0.97 -2.80
N LYS A 49 -5.29 -1.76 -1.79
CA LYS A 49 -5.52 -1.45 -0.36
C LYS A 49 -4.93 -0.12 0.11
N ALA A 50 -3.95 0.42 -0.60
CA ALA A 50 -3.35 1.70 -0.23
C ALA A 50 -4.29 2.88 -0.53
N ASN A 51 -4.97 2.84 -1.69
CA ASN A 51 -5.97 3.83 -2.10
C ASN A 51 -6.79 3.24 -3.26
N ALA A 52 -8.09 3.13 -3.06
CA ALA A 52 -9.02 2.58 -4.07
C ALA A 52 -9.92 3.66 -4.70
N ASN A 53 -9.55 4.95 -4.59
CA ASN A 53 -10.29 6.01 -5.26
C ASN A 53 -10.34 5.74 -6.77
N PRO A 54 -11.54 5.72 -7.40
CA PRO A 54 -11.68 5.30 -8.80
C PRO A 54 -10.87 6.15 -9.78
N LYS A 55 -10.70 7.45 -9.52
CA LYS A 55 -9.92 8.35 -10.38
C LYS A 55 -8.41 8.03 -10.28
N VAL A 56 -7.94 7.76 -9.06
CA VAL A 56 -6.55 7.35 -8.79
C VAL A 56 -6.27 5.99 -9.44
N LEU A 57 -7.14 5.00 -9.27
CA LEU A 57 -7.00 3.69 -9.89
C LEU A 57 -6.95 3.78 -11.42
N ASN A 58 -7.77 4.64 -12.03
CA ASN A 58 -7.78 4.83 -13.48
C ASN A 58 -6.43 5.38 -13.99
N ILE A 59 -5.85 6.38 -13.30
CA ILE A 59 -4.53 6.94 -13.66
C ILE A 59 -3.45 5.86 -13.58
N ILE A 60 -3.46 5.05 -12.52
CA ILE A 60 -2.48 3.96 -12.31
C ILE A 60 -2.65 2.89 -13.40
N CYS A 61 -3.87 2.50 -13.71
CA CYS A 61 -4.19 1.56 -14.77
C CYS A 61 -3.67 2.05 -16.14
N GLN A 62 -3.91 3.32 -16.47
CA GLN A 62 -3.43 3.94 -17.72
C GLN A 62 -1.90 3.97 -17.81
N ALA A 63 -1.20 4.03 -16.70
CA ALA A 63 0.27 3.90 -16.66
C ALA A 63 0.77 2.47 -16.92
N GLY A 64 -0.12 1.49 -17.00
CA GLY A 64 0.19 0.11 -17.39
C GLY A 64 0.59 -0.84 -16.26
N LEU A 65 0.55 -0.42 -15.00
CA LEU A 65 0.80 -1.29 -13.85
C LEU A 65 -0.27 -2.39 -13.75
N GLY A 66 0.07 -3.52 -13.10
CA GLY A 66 -0.89 -4.50 -12.63
C GLY A 66 -1.57 -4.06 -11.33
N ALA A 67 -2.44 -4.90 -10.77
CA ALA A 67 -3.07 -4.68 -9.48
C ALA A 67 -2.80 -5.84 -8.51
N ASP A 68 -2.41 -5.51 -7.28
CA ASP A 68 -2.40 -6.43 -6.13
C ASP A 68 -3.66 -6.18 -5.31
N CYS A 69 -4.50 -7.21 -5.21
CA CYS A 69 -5.79 -7.19 -4.53
C CYS A 69 -5.77 -8.13 -3.33
N VAL A 70 -6.47 -7.74 -2.26
CA VAL A 70 -6.58 -8.55 -1.03
C VAL A 70 -8.02 -8.87 -0.65
N SER A 71 -8.96 -8.56 -1.55
CA SER A 71 -10.38 -8.92 -1.43
C SER A 71 -11.07 -8.98 -2.80
N GLY A 72 -12.21 -9.63 -2.88
CA GLY A 72 -13.06 -9.61 -4.08
C GLY A 72 -13.54 -8.21 -4.44
N GLY A 73 -13.78 -7.35 -3.43
CA GLY A 73 -14.12 -5.94 -3.65
C GLY A 73 -13.00 -5.18 -4.36
N GLU A 74 -11.75 -5.43 -4.01
CA GLU A 74 -10.61 -4.82 -4.69
C GLU A 74 -10.43 -5.35 -6.13
N ILE A 75 -10.68 -6.65 -6.37
CA ILE A 75 -10.69 -7.21 -7.74
C ILE A 75 -11.75 -6.50 -8.59
N GLN A 76 -12.97 -6.31 -8.05
CA GLN A 76 -14.04 -5.61 -8.76
C GLN A 76 -13.66 -4.14 -9.04
N ALA A 77 -13.07 -3.45 -8.05
CA ALA A 77 -12.62 -2.06 -8.21
C ALA A 77 -11.51 -1.95 -9.27
N ALA A 78 -10.54 -2.85 -9.27
CA ALA A 78 -9.46 -2.89 -10.26
C ALA A 78 -10.01 -3.12 -11.68
N ILE A 79 -10.89 -4.12 -11.86
CA ILE A 79 -11.53 -4.39 -13.18
C ILE A 79 -12.36 -3.20 -13.64
N LYS A 80 -13.14 -2.59 -12.74
CA LYS A 80 -13.93 -1.39 -13.07
C LYS A 80 -13.07 -0.20 -13.48
N ALA A 81 -11.87 -0.06 -12.91
CA ALA A 81 -10.90 0.96 -13.28
C ALA A 81 -10.15 0.66 -14.60
N GLY A 82 -10.33 -0.54 -15.19
CA GLY A 82 -9.76 -0.94 -16.46
C GLY A 82 -8.52 -1.83 -16.38
N PHE A 83 -8.10 -2.27 -15.19
CA PHE A 83 -6.95 -3.19 -15.08
C PHE A 83 -7.26 -4.51 -15.79
N PRO A 84 -6.37 -4.98 -16.68
CA PRO A 84 -6.52 -6.30 -17.29
C PRO A 84 -6.49 -7.40 -16.21
N ALA A 85 -7.44 -8.32 -16.23
CA ALA A 85 -7.48 -9.42 -15.27
C ALA A 85 -6.17 -10.22 -15.25
N SER A 86 -5.54 -10.40 -16.42
CA SER A 86 -4.23 -11.05 -16.57
C SER A 86 -3.05 -10.33 -15.89
N LYS A 87 -3.28 -9.15 -15.30
CA LYS A 87 -2.32 -8.40 -14.48
C LYS A 87 -2.77 -8.23 -13.04
N ILE A 88 -3.80 -8.95 -12.61
CA ILE A 88 -4.31 -8.92 -11.22
C ILE A 88 -3.75 -10.12 -10.46
N VAL A 89 -3.12 -9.86 -9.31
CA VAL A 89 -2.75 -10.87 -8.32
C VAL A 89 -3.68 -10.74 -7.10
N TYR A 90 -3.99 -11.87 -6.45
CA TYR A 90 -4.89 -11.89 -5.30
C TYR A 90 -4.23 -12.56 -4.11
N ALA A 91 -3.94 -11.77 -3.07
CA ALA A 91 -3.33 -12.18 -1.82
C ALA A 91 -4.32 -12.13 -0.64
N GLY A 92 -3.89 -12.57 0.54
CA GLY A 92 -4.66 -12.52 1.79
C GLY A 92 -5.03 -13.90 2.32
N VAL A 93 -5.02 -14.02 3.66
CA VAL A 93 -5.20 -15.29 4.41
C VAL A 93 -6.64 -15.77 4.49
N GLY A 94 -7.61 -14.95 4.10
CA GLY A 94 -9.04 -15.22 4.31
C GLY A 94 -9.85 -15.08 3.02
N LYS A 95 -9.40 -15.68 1.92
CA LYS A 95 -10.16 -15.70 0.67
C LYS A 95 -11.41 -16.56 0.83
N SER A 96 -12.58 -15.99 0.67
CA SER A 96 -13.86 -16.70 0.71
C SER A 96 -14.22 -17.30 -0.64
N ASP A 97 -15.15 -18.26 -0.66
CA ASP A 97 -15.56 -18.97 -1.87
C ASP A 97 -16.01 -18.04 -2.99
N TRP A 98 -16.79 -16.99 -2.67
CA TRP A 98 -17.28 -16.06 -3.70
C TRP A 98 -16.13 -15.24 -4.30
N GLU A 99 -15.12 -14.88 -3.51
CA GLU A 99 -13.96 -14.12 -3.97
C GLU A 99 -13.04 -14.98 -4.85
N ILE A 100 -12.83 -16.24 -4.45
CA ILE A 100 -12.10 -17.22 -5.27
C ILE A 100 -12.84 -17.45 -6.58
N ASN A 101 -14.16 -17.68 -6.53
CA ASN A 101 -14.98 -17.83 -7.72
C ASN A 101 -14.93 -16.62 -8.65
N LEU A 102 -14.93 -15.41 -8.09
CA LEU A 102 -14.76 -14.17 -8.86
C LEU A 102 -13.41 -14.14 -9.58
N GLY A 103 -12.30 -14.43 -8.86
CA GLY A 103 -10.97 -14.48 -9.44
C GLY A 103 -10.87 -15.49 -10.56
N LEU A 104 -11.42 -16.69 -10.38
CA LEU A 104 -11.50 -17.73 -11.40
C LEU A 104 -12.35 -17.30 -12.59
N GLU A 105 -13.53 -16.72 -12.36
CA GLU A 105 -14.42 -16.22 -13.42
C GLU A 105 -13.72 -15.18 -14.28
N LYS A 106 -13.11 -14.18 -13.66
CA LYS A 106 -12.41 -13.09 -14.36
C LYS A 106 -11.09 -13.52 -15.00
N GLY A 107 -10.53 -14.67 -14.61
CA GLY A 107 -9.25 -15.15 -15.11
C GLY A 107 -8.10 -14.25 -14.65
N ILE A 108 -8.01 -13.96 -13.34
CA ILE A 108 -6.89 -13.21 -12.78
C ILE A 108 -5.57 -13.93 -13.01
N PHE A 109 -4.47 -13.17 -12.99
CA PHE A 109 -3.14 -13.73 -13.24
C PHE A 109 -2.77 -14.82 -12.23
N CYS A 110 -2.94 -14.56 -10.92
CA CYS A 110 -2.44 -15.48 -9.90
C CYS A 110 -3.16 -15.31 -8.56
N PHE A 111 -3.40 -16.44 -7.88
CA PHE A 111 -3.72 -16.47 -6.45
C PHE A 111 -2.42 -16.65 -5.66
N ASN A 112 -2.12 -15.72 -4.75
CA ASN A 112 -1.06 -15.86 -3.76
C ASN A 112 -1.61 -16.64 -2.57
N VAL A 113 -1.32 -17.93 -2.52
CA VAL A 113 -1.89 -18.90 -1.56
C VAL A 113 -1.08 -18.92 -0.28
N GLU A 114 -1.75 -18.97 0.84
CA GLU A 114 -1.15 -18.85 2.17
C GLU A 114 -1.27 -20.11 3.04
N SER A 115 -1.99 -21.15 2.57
CA SER A 115 -2.15 -22.42 3.30
C SER A 115 -2.61 -23.57 2.40
N ILE A 116 -2.39 -24.81 2.86
CA ILE A 116 -2.89 -26.01 2.16
C ILE A 116 -4.42 -26.05 2.12
N PRO A 117 -5.17 -25.81 3.21
CA PRO A 117 -6.63 -25.77 3.15
C PRO A 117 -7.19 -24.76 2.15
N GLU A 118 -6.54 -23.60 2.00
CA GLU A 118 -6.89 -22.61 0.95
C GLU A 118 -6.66 -23.19 -0.45
N LEU A 119 -5.53 -23.86 -0.67
CA LEU A 119 -5.20 -24.49 -1.95
C LEU A 119 -6.22 -25.55 -2.35
N GLU A 120 -6.66 -26.39 -1.40
CA GLU A 120 -7.68 -27.43 -1.60
C GLU A 120 -9.00 -26.82 -2.05
N ILE A 121 -9.46 -25.75 -1.41
CA ILE A 121 -10.68 -25.02 -1.78
C ILE A 121 -10.54 -24.38 -3.16
N ILE A 122 -9.40 -23.76 -3.48
CA ILE A 122 -9.16 -23.18 -4.81
C ILE A 122 -9.24 -24.29 -5.87
N ASN A 123 -8.64 -25.46 -5.63
CA ASN A 123 -8.70 -26.59 -6.55
C ASN A 123 -10.15 -27.07 -6.77
N GLU A 124 -10.93 -27.26 -5.69
CA GLU A 124 -12.32 -27.67 -5.76
C GLU A 124 -13.20 -26.68 -6.56
N LEU A 125 -13.06 -25.37 -6.27
CA LEU A 125 -13.82 -24.33 -6.95
C LEU A 125 -13.42 -24.18 -8.42
N ALA A 126 -12.12 -24.34 -8.73
CA ALA A 126 -11.62 -24.34 -10.10
C ALA A 126 -12.16 -25.56 -10.89
N GLU A 127 -12.21 -26.75 -10.27
CA GLU A 127 -12.82 -27.95 -10.88
C GLU A 127 -14.30 -27.71 -11.23
N LYS A 128 -15.08 -27.15 -10.30
CA LYS A 128 -16.50 -26.82 -10.54
C LYS A 128 -16.72 -25.87 -11.72
N GLN A 129 -15.74 -25.01 -12.01
CA GLN A 129 -15.78 -24.09 -13.15
C GLN A 129 -15.08 -24.62 -14.40
N ASN A 130 -14.53 -25.84 -14.40
CA ASN A 130 -13.68 -26.40 -15.45
C ASN A 130 -12.51 -25.48 -15.81
N LYS A 131 -11.83 -24.92 -14.79
CA LYS A 131 -10.70 -24.00 -14.93
C LYS A 131 -9.47 -24.56 -14.24
N ILE A 132 -8.31 -23.96 -14.58
CA ILE A 132 -7.05 -24.17 -13.89
C ILE A 132 -6.70 -22.87 -13.18
N ALA A 133 -6.55 -22.91 -11.87
CA ALA A 133 -6.11 -21.80 -11.07
C ALA A 133 -4.58 -21.69 -11.10
N GLN A 134 -4.06 -20.54 -11.49
CA GLN A 134 -2.64 -20.21 -11.38
C GLN A 134 -2.33 -19.76 -9.95
N VAL A 135 -1.33 -20.36 -9.31
CA VAL A 135 -1.00 -20.08 -7.91
C VAL A 135 0.48 -19.80 -7.70
N CYS A 136 0.77 -18.83 -6.83
CA CYS A 136 2.07 -18.67 -6.18
C CYS A 136 1.90 -18.96 -4.69
N PHE A 137 2.88 -19.58 -4.06
CA PHE A 137 2.85 -19.79 -2.61
C PHE A 137 3.52 -18.64 -1.89
N ARG A 138 2.79 -18.00 -0.97
CA ARG A 138 3.38 -17.03 -0.05
C ARG A 138 4.17 -17.77 1.00
N ILE A 139 5.47 -17.63 0.92
CA ILE A 139 6.41 -18.22 1.88
C ILE A 139 6.80 -17.14 2.89
N ASN A 140 6.74 -17.48 4.16
CA ASN A 140 7.27 -16.64 5.21
C ASN A 140 8.81 -16.78 5.22
N PRO A 141 9.59 -15.75 4.83
CA PRO A 141 11.04 -15.90 4.64
C PRO A 141 11.82 -15.88 5.97
N ASP A 142 11.15 -15.68 7.10
CA ASP A 142 11.77 -15.47 8.41
C ASP A 142 12.89 -14.41 8.38
N VAL A 143 12.61 -13.32 7.69
CA VAL A 143 13.46 -12.14 7.60
C VAL A 143 12.77 -11.00 8.33
N GLY A 144 13.42 -10.45 9.36
CA GLY A 144 12.95 -9.26 10.06
C GLY A 144 13.15 -8.00 9.21
N ALA A 145 12.17 -7.10 9.21
CA ALA A 145 12.33 -5.75 8.66
C ALA A 145 12.31 -4.73 9.81
N HIS A 146 13.10 -3.66 9.69
CA HIS A 146 13.17 -2.57 10.67
C HIS A 146 11.93 -1.67 10.58
N THR A 147 10.75 -2.22 10.94
CA THR A 147 9.45 -1.55 10.83
C THR A 147 8.63 -1.67 12.11
N HIS A 148 7.52 -0.93 12.19
CA HIS A 148 6.57 -1.04 13.31
C HIS A 148 6.00 -2.46 13.41
N ALA A 149 5.87 -3.00 14.63
CA ALA A 149 5.44 -4.38 14.90
C ALA A 149 4.12 -4.77 14.17
N ASN A 150 3.16 -3.85 14.07
CA ASN A 150 1.87 -4.11 13.43
C ASN A 150 1.93 -4.21 11.88
N ILE A 151 3.05 -3.85 11.27
CA ILE A 151 3.25 -3.86 9.80
C ILE A 151 4.42 -4.73 9.34
N THR A 152 5.08 -5.44 10.28
CA THR A 152 6.08 -6.47 10.01
C THR A 152 5.37 -7.80 9.73
N THR A 153 5.62 -8.43 8.60
CA THR A 153 4.92 -9.67 8.18
C THR A 153 5.84 -10.84 7.86
N GLY A 154 7.16 -10.63 7.93
CA GLY A 154 8.17 -11.62 7.54
C GLY A 154 8.66 -12.56 8.66
N LEU A 155 8.12 -12.49 9.88
CA LEU A 155 8.55 -13.29 11.02
C LEU A 155 7.92 -14.68 11.03
N ALA A 156 8.61 -15.68 11.60
CA ALA A 156 8.23 -17.09 11.60
C ALA A 156 6.82 -17.36 12.15
N GLU A 157 6.43 -16.67 13.23
CA GLU A 157 5.09 -16.78 13.82
C GLU A 157 4.21 -15.59 13.43
N ASN A 158 3.58 -15.70 12.26
CA ASN A 158 2.64 -14.71 11.75
C ASN A 158 1.45 -15.44 11.09
N LYS A 159 0.26 -14.77 11.05
CA LYS A 159 -0.89 -15.33 10.34
C LYS A 159 -0.70 -15.46 8.84
N PHE A 160 0.34 -14.81 8.28
CA PHE A 160 0.61 -14.76 6.86
C PHE A 160 1.66 -15.80 6.43
N GLY A 161 1.40 -16.41 5.27
CA GLY A 161 2.34 -17.26 4.57
C GLY A 161 2.53 -18.65 5.15
N ILE A 162 3.14 -19.49 4.33
CA ILE A 162 3.52 -20.87 4.63
C ILE A 162 4.95 -20.84 5.20
N ALA A 163 5.21 -21.65 6.23
CA ALA A 163 6.54 -21.75 6.78
C ALA A 163 7.53 -22.33 5.75
N MET A 164 8.78 -21.84 5.72
CA MET A 164 9.80 -22.31 4.77
C MET A 164 9.99 -23.83 4.79
N ARG A 165 9.94 -24.46 5.98
CA ARG A 165 10.09 -25.92 6.15
C ARG A 165 9.01 -26.73 5.40
N ASP A 166 7.83 -26.12 5.18
CA ASP A 166 6.67 -26.77 4.56
C ASP A 166 6.57 -26.46 3.05
N MET A 167 7.46 -25.59 2.51
CA MET A 167 7.41 -25.09 1.14
C MET A 167 7.43 -26.22 0.10
N GLU A 168 8.35 -27.17 0.19
CA GLU A 168 8.45 -28.26 -0.78
C GLU A 168 7.23 -29.17 -0.73
N SER A 169 6.75 -29.54 0.47
CA SER A 169 5.57 -30.38 0.62
C SER A 169 4.32 -29.75 0.03
N VAL A 170 4.15 -28.44 0.15
CA VAL A 170 3.01 -27.72 -0.45
C VAL A 170 3.11 -27.69 -1.98
N ILE A 171 4.30 -27.55 -2.54
CA ILE A 171 4.52 -27.63 -4.00
C ILE A 171 4.21 -29.04 -4.51
N GLU A 172 4.64 -30.08 -3.80
CA GLU A 172 4.33 -31.47 -4.12
C GLU A 172 2.83 -31.77 -4.05
N GLU A 173 2.11 -31.25 -3.04
CA GLU A 173 0.65 -31.38 -2.95
C GLU A 173 -0.03 -30.68 -4.13
N ALA A 174 0.39 -29.46 -4.48
CA ALA A 174 -0.14 -28.74 -5.62
C ALA A 174 0.04 -29.53 -6.95
N ALA A 175 1.17 -30.22 -7.11
CA ALA A 175 1.45 -31.02 -8.30
C ALA A 175 0.48 -32.21 -8.47
N LYS A 176 -0.18 -32.67 -7.41
CA LYS A 176 -1.20 -33.74 -7.45
C LYS A 176 -2.59 -33.24 -7.82
N MET A 177 -2.82 -31.91 -7.72
CA MET A 177 -4.11 -31.26 -7.93
C MET A 177 -4.30 -30.92 -9.41
N LYS A 178 -5.36 -31.45 -10.04
CA LYS A 178 -5.58 -31.33 -11.49
C LYS A 178 -5.94 -29.91 -11.94
N ASN A 179 -6.52 -29.10 -11.06
CA ASN A 179 -7.02 -27.78 -11.37
C ASN A 179 -6.13 -26.67 -10.79
N ILE A 180 -4.91 -27.01 -10.40
CA ILE A 180 -3.89 -26.07 -9.90
C ILE A 180 -2.70 -26.06 -10.86
N GLN A 181 -2.22 -24.86 -11.16
CA GLN A 181 -0.95 -24.63 -11.83
C GLN A 181 -0.02 -23.81 -10.94
N PHE A 182 1.02 -24.43 -10.41
CA PHE A 182 2.06 -23.74 -9.67
C PHE A 182 2.89 -22.85 -10.62
N LEU A 183 2.97 -21.56 -10.29
CA LEU A 183 3.76 -20.57 -11.04
C LEU A 183 5.04 -20.18 -10.30
N GLY A 184 4.99 -20.05 -8.98
CA GLY A 184 6.14 -19.53 -8.27
C GLY A 184 5.92 -19.21 -6.80
N LEU A 185 6.82 -18.39 -6.27
CA LEU A 185 6.85 -17.99 -4.87
C LEU A 185 6.48 -16.51 -4.70
N HIS A 186 5.80 -16.22 -3.61
CA HIS A 186 5.45 -14.87 -3.18
C HIS A 186 6.00 -14.61 -1.78
N PHE A 187 6.49 -13.40 -1.55
CA PHE A 187 7.06 -12.94 -0.29
C PHE A 187 6.54 -11.56 0.06
N HIS A 188 6.50 -11.24 1.34
CA HIS A 188 6.24 -9.87 1.80
C HIS A 188 6.77 -9.71 3.23
N ILE A 189 7.72 -8.79 3.45
CA ILE A 189 8.41 -8.65 4.74
C ILE A 189 7.90 -7.51 5.60
N GLY A 190 7.15 -6.57 5.04
CA GLY A 190 6.61 -5.45 5.81
C GLY A 190 6.25 -4.24 4.97
N SER A 191 6.06 -3.10 5.65
CA SER A 191 5.69 -1.84 5.04
C SER A 191 6.46 -0.68 5.67
N GLN A 192 6.66 0.41 4.93
CA GLN A 192 7.44 1.58 5.35
C GLN A 192 8.91 1.21 5.64
N ILE A 193 9.52 0.42 4.75
CA ILE A 193 10.93 0.03 4.81
C ILE A 193 11.74 1.09 4.09
N LEU A 194 12.72 1.67 4.79
CA LEU A 194 13.62 2.69 4.26
C LEU A 194 15.06 2.19 4.13
N ASP A 195 15.40 1.08 4.79
CA ASP A 195 16.71 0.45 4.72
C ASP A 195 16.74 -0.59 3.59
N MET A 196 17.54 -0.36 2.57
CA MET A 196 17.72 -1.31 1.46
C MET A 196 18.34 -2.63 1.91
N GLY A 197 19.04 -2.65 3.05
CA GLY A 197 19.55 -3.87 3.66
C GLY A 197 18.50 -4.93 3.97
N ASP A 198 17.26 -4.52 4.31
CA ASP A 198 16.15 -5.45 4.54
C ASP A 198 15.75 -6.16 3.23
N PHE A 199 15.75 -5.44 2.11
CA PHE A 199 15.48 -6.04 0.79
C PHE A 199 16.65 -6.90 0.30
N GLU A 200 17.89 -6.54 0.61
CA GLU A 200 19.06 -7.39 0.33
C GLU A 200 18.97 -8.72 1.11
N ALA A 201 18.58 -8.66 2.39
CA ALA A 201 18.38 -9.86 3.21
C ALA A 201 17.29 -10.77 2.61
N LEU A 202 16.19 -10.20 2.13
CA LEU A 202 15.15 -10.94 1.41
C LEU A 202 15.71 -11.59 0.14
N CYS A 203 16.47 -10.86 -0.67
CA CYS A 203 17.10 -11.41 -1.89
C CYS A 203 18.00 -12.62 -1.57
N ASN A 204 18.82 -12.54 -0.52
CA ASN A 204 19.68 -13.63 -0.11
C ASN A 204 18.86 -14.86 0.30
N ARG A 205 17.80 -14.66 1.07
CA ARG A 205 16.88 -15.74 1.47
C ARG A 205 16.21 -16.40 0.26
N ILE A 206 15.71 -15.61 -0.68
CA ILE A 206 15.09 -16.14 -1.91
C ILE A 206 16.11 -16.92 -2.73
N ASN A 207 17.36 -16.47 -2.84
CA ASN A 207 18.41 -17.19 -3.55
C ASN A 207 18.68 -18.56 -2.90
N GLU A 208 18.71 -18.66 -1.57
CA GLU A 208 18.85 -19.94 -0.84
C GLU A 208 17.68 -20.88 -1.15
N LEU A 209 16.43 -20.39 -1.07
CA LEU A 209 15.24 -21.19 -1.34
C LEU A 209 15.18 -21.65 -2.80
N GLN A 210 15.58 -20.82 -3.77
CA GLN A 210 15.65 -21.21 -5.17
C GLN A 210 16.70 -22.32 -5.39
N ASN A 211 17.88 -22.23 -4.76
CA ASN A 211 18.90 -23.28 -4.86
C ASN A 211 18.39 -24.62 -4.27
N GLN A 212 17.64 -24.57 -3.17
CA GLN A 212 17.03 -25.75 -2.56
C GLN A 212 16.01 -26.39 -3.52
N LEU A 213 15.10 -25.61 -4.10
CA LEU A 213 14.11 -26.11 -5.06
C LEU A 213 14.74 -26.69 -6.33
N GLU A 214 15.79 -26.04 -6.84
CA GLU A 214 16.54 -26.56 -7.99
C GLU A 214 17.21 -27.93 -7.73
N ALA A 215 17.72 -28.13 -6.51
CA ALA A 215 18.27 -29.42 -6.11
C ALA A 215 17.21 -30.55 -6.15
N HIS A 216 15.94 -30.21 -6.01
CA HIS A 216 14.80 -31.13 -6.11
C HIS A 216 14.09 -31.05 -7.47
N HIS A 217 14.73 -30.46 -8.49
CA HIS A 217 14.19 -30.29 -9.85
C HIS A 217 12.89 -29.54 -9.96
N ILE A 218 12.58 -28.65 -8.97
CA ILE A 218 11.39 -27.80 -8.97
C ILE A 218 11.71 -26.50 -9.69
N VAL A 219 10.93 -26.19 -10.72
CA VAL A 219 11.09 -24.98 -11.54
C VAL A 219 10.14 -23.88 -11.04
N VAL A 220 10.70 -22.73 -10.71
CA VAL A 220 9.97 -21.54 -10.29
C VAL A 220 10.00 -20.52 -11.44
N LYS A 221 8.85 -20.19 -12.01
CA LYS A 221 8.74 -19.26 -13.14
C LYS A 221 8.62 -17.81 -12.71
N ASN A 222 7.99 -17.57 -11.56
CA ASN A 222 7.72 -16.24 -11.05
C ASN A 222 8.20 -16.12 -9.60
N ILE A 223 8.86 -15.02 -9.31
CA ILE A 223 9.15 -14.56 -7.94
C ILE A 223 8.40 -13.27 -7.71
N ASN A 224 7.60 -13.21 -6.66
CA ASN A 224 6.94 -11.99 -6.22
C ASN A 224 7.52 -11.58 -4.86
N VAL A 225 8.15 -10.44 -4.79
CA VAL A 225 8.83 -9.96 -3.58
C VAL A 225 7.93 -9.08 -2.71
N GLY A 226 6.66 -8.93 -3.10
CA GLY A 226 5.74 -8.03 -2.41
C GLY A 226 6.09 -6.57 -2.60
N GLY A 227 5.75 -5.76 -1.61
CA GLY A 227 6.07 -4.34 -1.61
C GLY A 227 7.00 -3.96 -0.47
N GLY A 228 6.61 -2.90 0.24
CA GLY A 228 7.27 -2.49 1.47
C GLY A 228 8.03 -1.18 1.37
N LEU A 229 8.41 -0.72 0.17
CA LEU A 229 9.14 0.54 0.01
C LEU A 229 8.42 1.70 0.71
N GLY A 230 9.16 2.39 1.57
CA GLY A 230 8.69 3.52 2.38
C GLY A 230 8.76 4.86 1.67
N ILE A 231 8.27 5.89 2.37
CA ILE A 231 8.30 7.30 1.95
C ILE A 231 8.82 8.18 3.08
N ASP A 232 9.31 9.38 2.74
CA ASP A 232 9.69 10.39 3.74
C ASP A 232 8.46 11.18 4.21
N TYR A 233 7.95 10.85 5.38
CA TYR A 233 6.84 11.58 6.01
C TYR A 233 7.27 12.93 6.59
N ASN A 234 8.55 13.12 6.91
CA ASN A 234 9.05 14.34 7.57
C ASN A 234 9.27 15.48 6.57
N HIS A 235 9.70 15.15 5.34
CA HIS A 235 10.06 16.13 4.33
C HIS A 235 9.34 15.87 2.99
N PRO A 236 8.00 15.91 2.94
CA PRO A 236 7.22 15.53 1.76
C PRO A 236 7.55 16.36 0.50
N ASN A 237 8.03 17.59 0.67
CA ASN A 237 8.37 18.46 -0.46
C ASN A 237 9.84 18.33 -0.93
N ARG A 238 10.68 17.67 -0.13
CA ARG A 238 12.11 17.50 -0.47
C ARG A 238 12.30 16.30 -1.41
N GLN A 239 11.56 15.23 -1.15
CA GLN A 239 11.64 14.00 -1.93
C GLN A 239 10.21 13.46 -2.13
N PRO A 240 9.43 14.09 -3.01
CA PRO A 240 8.04 13.69 -3.24
C PRO A 240 7.92 12.34 -3.95
N ILE A 241 9.00 11.88 -4.61
CA ILE A 241 9.07 10.60 -5.29
C ILE A 241 10.14 9.75 -4.61
N PRO A 242 9.79 8.53 -4.13
CA PRO A 242 10.75 7.60 -3.54
C PRO A 242 11.87 7.21 -4.51
N ASP A 243 12.98 6.74 -3.96
CA ASP A 243 14.12 6.29 -4.76
C ASP A 243 13.85 4.89 -5.36
N PHE A 244 13.03 4.84 -6.40
CA PHE A 244 12.75 3.61 -7.14
C PHE A 244 13.97 3.06 -7.85
N LYS A 245 14.93 3.92 -8.20
CA LYS A 245 16.17 3.47 -8.82
C LYS A 245 16.96 2.57 -7.88
N ASP A 246 17.22 3.03 -6.65
CA ASP A 246 17.97 2.25 -5.67
C ASP A 246 17.19 0.97 -5.29
N TYR A 247 15.86 1.07 -5.18
CA TYR A 247 14.99 -0.08 -4.90
C TYR A 247 15.10 -1.18 -5.97
N PHE A 248 14.86 -0.88 -7.25
CA PHE A 248 14.92 -1.88 -8.32
C PHE A 248 16.36 -2.36 -8.59
N ASP A 249 17.34 -1.45 -8.53
CA ASP A 249 18.75 -1.79 -8.65
C ASP A 249 19.22 -2.77 -7.56
N THR A 250 18.70 -2.65 -6.34
CA THR A 250 19.00 -3.58 -5.24
C THR A 250 18.58 -4.99 -5.61
N TYR A 251 17.35 -5.18 -6.08
CA TYR A 251 16.88 -6.49 -6.53
C TYR A 251 17.66 -7.00 -7.75
N ALA A 252 17.91 -6.16 -8.73
CA ALA A 252 18.66 -6.53 -9.93
C ALA A 252 20.09 -6.99 -9.63
N LYS A 253 20.72 -6.41 -8.61
CA LYS A 253 22.09 -6.75 -8.20
C LYS A 253 22.17 -7.95 -7.27
N LYS A 254 21.17 -8.15 -6.40
CA LYS A 254 21.24 -9.11 -5.28
C LYS A 254 20.43 -10.38 -5.53
N LEU A 255 19.31 -10.30 -6.26
CA LEU A 255 18.48 -11.46 -6.56
C LEU A 255 19.00 -12.15 -7.85
N LYS A 256 19.31 -13.44 -7.74
CA LYS A 256 19.78 -14.24 -8.87
C LYS A 256 18.58 -14.84 -9.60
N LEU A 257 17.98 -14.08 -10.52
CA LEU A 257 16.93 -14.61 -11.38
C LEU A 257 17.45 -15.70 -12.32
N ARG A 258 16.62 -16.71 -12.57
CA ARG A 258 16.88 -17.77 -13.53
C ARG A 258 16.44 -17.36 -14.94
N ASN A 259 16.94 -18.02 -15.95
CA ASN A 259 16.60 -17.68 -17.32
C ASN A 259 15.09 -17.74 -17.58
N GLY A 260 14.52 -16.64 -18.08
CA GLY A 260 13.08 -16.51 -18.35
C GLY A 260 12.19 -16.33 -17.11
N GLN A 261 12.77 -16.23 -15.90
CA GLN A 261 12.04 -15.98 -14.67
C GLN A 261 11.60 -14.51 -14.58
N LYS A 262 10.37 -14.28 -14.11
CA LYS A 262 9.85 -12.93 -13.89
C LYS A 262 9.91 -12.54 -12.43
N LEU A 263 10.13 -11.23 -12.18
CA LEU A 263 10.14 -10.64 -10.85
C LEU A 263 8.98 -9.66 -10.71
N HIS A 264 8.09 -9.92 -9.75
CA HIS A 264 6.92 -9.12 -9.48
C HIS A 264 7.09 -8.31 -8.19
N PHE A 265 6.56 -7.09 -8.19
CA PHE A 265 6.55 -6.14 -7.08
C PHE A 265 5.12 -5.70 -6.77
N GLU A 266 4.77 -5.50 -5.49
CA GLU A 266 3.44 -5.09 -5.03
C GLU A 266 3.55 -3.76 -4.28
N LEU A 267 3.68 -2.65 -5.02
CA LEU A 267 3.90 -1.33 -4.45
C LEU A 267 2.59 -0.62 -4.13
N GLY A 268 2.43 -0.16 -2.90
CA GLY A 268 1.26 0.61 -2.47
C GLY A 268 1.64 2.01 -1.99
N ARG A 269 2.16 2.11 -0.76
CA ARG A 269 2.53 3.37 -0.11
C ARG A 269 3.44 4.24 -0.98
N ALA A 270 4.48 3.67 -1.54
CA ALA A 270 5.44 4.39 -2.37
C ALA A 270 4.82 5.02 -3.62
N VAL A 271 3.71 4.44 -4.13
CA VAL A 271 3.02 4.96 -5.33
C VAL A 271 2.15 6.18 -5.01
N VAL A 272 1.34 6.11 -3.95
CA VAL A 272 0.26 7.08 -3.71
C VAL A 272 0.45 7.91 -2.43
N GLY A 273 1.37 7.55 -1.55
CA GLY A 273 1.49 8.19 -0.24
C GLY A 273 1.72 9.69 -0.32
N GLN A 274 2.69 10.10 -1.12
CA GLN A 274 3.14 11.50 -1.20
C GLN A 274 2.18 12.42 -1.97
N MET A 275 1.39 11.89 -2.91
CA MET A 275 0.45 12.68 -3.69
C MET A 275 -0.74 13.21 -2.88
N GLY A 276 -1.06 12.60 -1.74
CA GLY A 276 -2.28 12.89 -1.00
C GLY A 276 -2.05 13.72 0.25
N SER A 277 -2.99 14.62 0.50
CA SER A 277 -3.09 15.40 1.73
C SER A 277 -4.53 15.40 2.23
N LEU A 278 -4.73 15.23 3.55
CA LEU A 278 -6.02 15.51 4.18
C LEU A 278 -6.09 17.00 4.46
N ILE A 279 -7.08 17.66 3.91
CA ILE A 279 -7.35 19.10 4.10
C ILE A 279 -8.46 19.25 5.12
N THR A 280 -8.19 20.03 6.15
CA THR A 280 -9.10 20.29 7.26
C THR A 280 -9.12 21.77 7.62
N LYS A 281 -10.14 22.20 8.33
CA LYS A 281 -10.31 23.61 8.74
C LYS A 281 -10.20 23.74 10.25
N THR A 282 -9.47 24.75 10.70
CA THR A 282 -9.41 25.13 12.12
C THR A 282 -10.77 25.66 12.58
N LEU A 283 -11.35 24.98 13.55
CA LEU A 283 -12.60 25.38 14.18
C LEU A 283 -12.35 26.38 15.32
N TYR A 284 -11.42 26.06 16.20
CA TYR A 284 -11.12 26.85 17.38
C TYR A 284 -9.65 26.73 17.76
N ILE A 285 -9.11 27.85 18.30
CA ILE A 285 -7.87 27.82 19.08
C ILE A 285 -8.25 27.88 20.54
N LYS A 286 -7.93 26.85 21.31
CA LYS A 286 -8.24 26.74 22.73
C LYS A 286 -6.98 26.87 23.56
N GLN A 287 -6.94 27.87 24.43
CA GLN A 287 -5.87 28.02 25.42
C GLN A 287 -6.10 27.06 26.59
N GLY A 288 -5.12 26.22 26.86
CA GLY A 288 -5.04 25.43 28.08
C GLY A 288 -4.12 26.11 29.11
N THR A 289 -3.89 25.44 30.24
CA THR A 289 -2.99 25.95 31.29
C THR A 289 -1.52 25.93 30.90
N ALA A 290 -1.08 24.94 30.13
CA ALA A 290 0.33 24.73 29.77
C ALA A 290 0.57 24.72 28.25
N LYS A 291 -0.48 24.67 27.44
CA LYS A 291 -0.39 24.54 25.97
C LYS A 291 -1.65 25.04 25.31
N GLN A 292 -1.58 25.24 24.01
CA GLN A 292 -2.74 25.57 23.20
C GLN A 292 -3.08 24.44 22.22
N PHE A 293 -4.36 24.39 21.86
CA PHE A 293 -4.91 23.39 20.95
C PHE A 293 -5.44 24.08 19.69
N ALA A 294 -5.04 23.57 18.53
CA ALA A 294 -5.71 23.82 17.27
C ALA A 294 -6.73 22.70 17.05
N ILE A 295 -7.99 23.00 17.27
CA ILE A 295 -9.11 22.07 17.09
C ILE A 295 -9.55 22.17 15.64
N VAL A 296 -9.43 21.08 14.87
CA VAL A 296 -9.81 21.03 13.47
C VAL A 296 -11.08 20.20 13.24
N ASP A 297 -11.69 20.30 12.06
CA ASP A 297 -12.91 19.56 11.74
C ASP A 297 -12.67 18.14 11.23
N ALA A 298 -11.44 17.77 10.84
CA ALA A 298 -11.05 16.38 10.65
C ALA A 298 -10.77 15.69 11.98
N GLY A 299 -10.99 14.38 12.02
CA GLY A 299 -10.68 13.54 13.18
C GLY A 299 -10.05 12.21 12.80
N MET A 300 -9.84 11.36 13.81
CA MET A 300 -9.36 9.99 13.59
C MET A 300 -10.29 9.18 12.67
N THR A 301 -11.53 9.61 12.51
CA THR A 301 -12.49 9.04 11.54
C THR A 301 -12.10 9.31 10.09
N ASP A 302 -11.36 10.37 9.84
CA ASP A 302 -10.92 10.76 8.50
C ASP A 302 -9.51 10.28 8.21
N LEU A 303 -8.62 10.25 9.22
CA LEU A 303 -7.26 9.73 9.14
C LEU A 303 -6.90 9.00 10.44
N ILE A 304 -7.14 7.69 10.48
CA ILE A 304 -6.96 6.85 11.67
C ILE A 304 -5.49 6.62 12.06
N ARG A 305 -4.57 6.80 11.13
CA ARG A 305 -3.18 6.36 11.26
C ARG A 305 -2.42 6.92 12.47
N PRO A 306 -2.56 8.22 12.84
CA PRO A 306 -1.94 8.73 14.07
C PRO A 306 -2.44 8.02 15.33
N ALA A 307 -3.75 7.77 15.44
CA ALA A 307 -4.34 7.08 16.59
C ALA A 307 -3.99 5.58 16.63
N LEU A 308 -4.02 4.89 15.47
CA LEU A 308 -3.86 3.43 15.37
C LEU A 308 -2.39 2.99 15.41
N TYR A 309 -1.51 3.71 14.72
CA TYR A 309 -0.11 3.34 14.51
C TYR A 309 0.89 4.34 15.12
N GLN A 310 0.41 5.41 15.76
CA GLN A 310 1.24 6.55 16.15
C GLN A 310 2.03 7.13 14.95
N ALA A 311 1.42 7.02 13.75
CA ALA A 311 2.04 7.45 12.51
C ALA A 311 2.16 8.97 12.47
N TYR A 312 3.33 9.44 12.07
CA TYR A 312 3.58 10.84 11.82
C TYR A 312 3.06 11.25 10.44
N HIS A 313 2.38 12.39 10.40
CA HIS A 313 2.07 13.14 9.18
C HIS A 313 2.49 14.58 9.39
N LYS A 314 3.24 15.16 8.46
CA LYS A 314 3.60 16.57 8.56
C LYS A 314 2.33 17.42 8.49
N ILE A 315 2.20 18.34 9.43
CA ILE A 315 1.06 19.26 9.55
C ILE A 315 1.51 20.65 9.12
N GLU A 316 0.75 21.30 8.26
CA GLU A 316 1.07 22.63 7.73
C GLU A 316 -0.19 23.50 7.77
N ASN A 317 -0.10 24.72 8.34
CA ASN A 317 -1.11 25.75 8.09
C ASN A 317 -0.84 26.35 6.70
N ILE A 318 -1.73 26.05 5.76
CA ILE A 318 -1.58 26.46 4.36
C ILE A 318 -2.23 27.82 4.06
N SER A 319 -2.97 28.38 5.01
CA SER A 319 -3.68 29.67 4.88
C SER A 319 -2.95 30.83 5.56
N SER A 320 -1.94 30.57 6.39
CA SER A 320 -1.26 31.60 7.19
C SER A 320 0.24 31.61 6.91
N ASP A 321 0.82 32.83 6.84
CA ASP A 321 2.25 33.09 6.80
C ASP A 321 2.76 33.83 8.05
N GLU A 322 1.92 33.91 9.09
CA GLU A 322 2.28 34.50 10.38
C GLU A 322 3.40 33.70 11.07
N PRO A 323 4.10 34.28 12.07
CA PRO A 323 5.12 33.57 12.81
C PRO A 323 4.64 32.24 13.36
N VAL A 324 5.56 31.29 13.46
CA VAL A 324 5.27 29.93 13.95
C VAL A 324 4.89 29.96 15.43
N GLU A 325 3.87 29.20 15.78
CA GLU A 325 3.45 28.89 17.14
C GLU A 325 3.29 27.38 17.31
N THR A 326 3.36 26.91 18.56
CA THR A 326 3.27 25.47 18.89
C THR A 326 1.87 25.10 19.34
N TYR A 327 1.28 24.04 18.74
CA TYR A 327 -0.07 23.55 19.04
C TYR A 327 -0.08 22.03 19.27
N ASP A 328 -1.02 21.55 20.09
CA ASP A 328 -1.54 20.20 19.90
C ASP A 328 -2.67 20.30 18.86
N VAL A 329 -2.50 19.60 17.72
CA VAL A 329 -3.50 19.58 16.64
C VAL A 329 -4.43 18.39 16.87
N VAL A 330 -5.70 18.66 17.13
CA VAL A 330 -6.68 17.66 17.60
C VAL A 330 -7.98 17.73 16.80
N GLY A 331 -8.65 16.57 16.68
CA GLY A 331 -9.93 16.48 15.99
C GLY A 331 -11.14 16.65 16.94
N PRO A 332 -12.37 16.49 16.40
CA PRO A 332 -13.62 16.69 17.10
C PRO A 332 -14.22 15.41 17.70
N ILE A 333 -13.54 14.27 17.60
CA ILE A 333 -14.06 12.98 18.06
C ILE A 333 -14.03 12.91 19.58
N CYS A 334 -15.08 12.31 20.18
CA CYS A 334 -15.21 12.22 21.63
C CYS A 334 -14.29 11.15 22.25
N GLU A 335 -13.01 11.18 21.87
CA GLU A 335 -11.95 10.33 22.41
C GLU A 335 -10.64 11.11 22.56
N SER A 336 -9.90 10.86 23.63
CA SER A 336 -8.61 11.51 23.90
C SER A 336 -7.51 11.05 22.92
N SER A 337 -7.73 9.98 22.17
CA SER A 337 -6.86 9.47 21.12
C SER A 337 -6.98 10.26 19.80
N ASP A 338 -7.96 11.16 19.66
CA ASP A 338 -8.18 11.96 18.46
C ASP A 338 -7.20 13.16 18.38
N VAL A 339 -5.94 12.82 18.20
CA VAL A 339 -4.82 13.75 18.14
C VAL A 339 -3.99 13.46 16.89
N PHE A 340 -3.82 14.46 16.04
CA PHE A 340 -2.97 14.35 14.85
C PHE A 340 -1.50 14.61 15.16
N GLY A 341 -1.20 15.51 16.11
CA GLY A 341 0.15 15.78 16.57
C GLY A 341 0.16 16.58 17.86
N LYS A 342 1.18 16.34 18.68
CA LYS A 342 1.43 17.06 19.93
C LYS A 342 2.64 17.95 19.76
N ALA A 343 2.57 19.17 20.33
CA ALA A 343 3.63 20.17 20.26
C ALA A 343 4.12 20.39 18.81
N VAL A 344 3.17 20.60 17.90
CA VAL A 344 3.44 20.79 16.47
C VAL A 344 3.69 22.26 16.20
N ASP A 345 4.80 22.57 15.55
CA ASP A 345 5.16 23.92 15.12
C ASP A 345 4.57 24.19 13.73
N ILE A 346 3.55 25.07 13.68
CA ILE A 346 2.92 25.55 12.44
C ILE A 346 2.79 27.06 12.47
N ASN A 347 2.62 27.69 11.30
CA ASN A 347 2.28 29.11 11.24
C ASN A 347 1.03 29.36 12.07
N LYS A 348 1.01 30.49 12.81
CA LYS A 348 -0.08 30.87 13.72
C LYS A 348 -1.44 30.59 13.09
N ALA A 349 -2.25 29.86 13.80
CA ALA A 349 -3.54 29.38 13.32
C ALA A 349 -4.69 30.24 13.86
N HIS A 350 -5.63 30.52 12.98
CA HIS A 350 -6.88 31.21 13.29
C HIS A 350 -8.10 30.38 12.89
N ARG A 351 -9.26 30.67 13.47
CA ARG A 351 -10.50 30.05 13.04
C ARG A 351 -10.72 30.29 11.54
N GLY A 352 -10.96 29.19 10.81
CA GLY A 352 -11.19 29.22 9.37
C GLY A 352 -9.95 28.88 8.54
N ASP A 353 -8.76 28.88 9.13
CA ASP A 353 -7.54 28.49 8.41
C ASP A 353 -7.59 27.04 7.95
N LEU A 354 -7.06 26.79 6.76
CA LEU A 354 -6.90 25.45 6.22
C LEU A 354 -5.58 24.86 6.69
N ILE A 355 -5.69 23.66 7.23
CA ILE A 355 -4.56 22.83 7.67
C ILE A 355 -4.45 21.64 6.74
N ALA A 356 -3.24 21.32 6.29
CA ALA A 356 -2.93 20.14 5.50
C ALA A 356 -2.16 19.11 6.35
N LEU A 357 -2.67 17.87 6.41
CA LEU A 357 -1.93 16.72 6.90
C LEU A 357 -1.36 16.01 5.68
N ARG A 358 -0.02 16.06 5.52
CA ARG A 358 0.71 15.67 4.33
C ARG A 358 0.94 14.16 4.25
N SER A 359 1.26 13.67 3.06
CA SER A 359 1.60 12.25 2.81
C SER A 359 0.50 11.28 3.26
N ALA A 360 -0.76 11.68 3.07
CA ALA A 360 -1.96 10.94 3.47
C ALA A 360 -2.62 10.19 2.30
N GLY A 361 -1.95 10.08 1.15
CA GLY A 361 -2.49 9.42 -0.04
C GLY A 361 -2.60 7.90 0.08
N ALA A 362 -1.84 7.28 0.98
CA ALA A 362 -1.90 5.86 1.27
C ALA A 362 -2.51 5.59 2.64
N TYR A 363 -3.46 4.66 2.72
CA TYR A 363 -4.10 4.22 3.96
C TYR A 363 -4.76 5.36 4.76
N GLY A 364 -5.21 6.41 4.05
CA GLY A 364 -5.97 7.51 4.59
C GLY A 364 -7.45 7.35 4.28
N GLU A 365 -7.94 7.90 3.15
CA GLU A 365 -9.36 7.84 2.73
C GLU A 365 -9.94 6.42 2.83
N ILE A 366 -9.20 5.41 2.39
CA ILE A 366 -9.64 4.01 2.35
C ILE A 366 -9.91 3.42 3.75
N MET A 367 -9.30 3.96 4.80
CA MET A 367 -9.48 3.52 6.20
C MET A 367 -10.43 4.42 6.98
N ALA A 368 -11.06 5.41 6.35
CA ALA A 368 -12.00 6.30 7.01
C ALA A 368 -13.24 5.54 7.52
N SER A 369 -13.84 6.06 8.58
CA SER A 369 -14.99 5.45 9.25
C SER A 369 -16.10 6.47 9.56
N GLN A 370 -17.26 5.95 9.89
CA GLN A 370 -18.44 6.78 10.25
C GLN A 370 -18.66 6.86 11.77
N TYR A 371 -17.62 6.63 12.56
CA TYR A 371 -17.72 6.77 14.01
C TYR A 371 -18.19 8.17 14.39
N ASN A 372 -18.95 8.31 15.47
CA ASN A 372 -19.73 9.49 15.84
C ASN A 372 -20.75 9.95 14.76
N CYS A 373 -21.20 9.06 13.88
CA CYS A 373 -22.13 9.35 12.76
C CYS A 373 -21.59 10.41 11.79
N ARG A 374 -20.26 10.53 11.66
CA ARG A 374 -19.64 11.47 10.73
C ARG A 374 -19.68 10.93 9.29
N GLN A 375 -19.72 11.85 8.34
CA GLN A 375 -19.66 11.50 6.92
C GLN A 375 -18.22 11.10 6.55
N LEU A 376 -18.09 10.17 5.61
CA LEU A 376 -16.78 9.84 5.03
C LEU A 376 -16.24 11.06 4.25
N PRO A 377 -14.94 11.34 4.36
CA PRO A 377 -14.32 12.41 3.59
C PRO A 377 -14.35 12.07 2.09
N LYS A 378 -14.45 13.09 1.24
CA LYS A 378 -14.39 12.92 -0.22
C LYS A 378 -12.96 13.10 -0.71
N GLY A 379 -12.57 12.33 -1.74
CA GLY A 379 -11.31 12.50 -2.44
C GLY A 379 -11.48 13.31 -3.72
N TYR A 380 -10.67 14.34 -3.87
CA TYR A 380 -10.59 15.19 -5.07
C TYR A 380 -9.21 15.08 -5.69
N ILE A 381 -9.14 15.07 -7.01
CA ILE A 381 -7.89 15.10 -7.78
C ILE A 381 -7.63 16.51 -8.31
N THR A 382 -6.40 16.78 -8.76
CA THR A 382 -6.01 18.09 -9.32
C THR A 382 -6.98 18.57 -10.40
N GLU A 383 -7.48 17.67 -11.24
CA GLU A 383 -8.39 17.97 -12.35
C GLU A 383 -9.82 18.31 -11.92
N ASP A 384 -10.17 18.21 -10.65
CA ASP A 384 -11.48 18.62 -10.11
C ASP A 384 -11.54 20.12 -9.80
N PHE A 385 -10.42 20.83 -9.95
CA PHE A 385 -10.23 22.25 -9.66
C PHE A 385 -9.89 23.05 -10.94
#